data_caf15c05a272ffb2babea627e06c3ec6
#
_entry.id   caf15c05a272ffb2babea627e06c3ec6
#
_cell.length_a   1.000
_cell.length_b   1.000
_cell.length_c   1.000
_cell.angle_alpha   90.00
_cell.angle_beta   90.00
_cell.angle_gamma   90.00
#
_symmetry.space_group_name_H-M   'P 1'
#
loop_
_entity.id
_entity.type
_entity.pdbx_description
1 polymer ?
#
loop_
_entity_poly.entity_id
_entity_poly.type
_entity_poly.pdbx_seq_one_letter_code
_entity_poly.pdbx_strand_id
1 'polypeptide(L)'
;MIKSQKKSFHTGTVKKTIKIKTSKDKVWRKISNIIGLPTWLIDVKKTIYLSKKKRGVGAIRLITFTDGNEIEEHVVAWKDREYFTYIATEGLPLRAYVATISIREKSNKLVEVTWQSYINSKKMSEKQFMEFLAFMGSFYDASLENLKIILEK
;
A
#
# COMPACT_ATOMS: atom_id res chain seq x y z
N MET A 1 11.40 -6.37 42.82
CA MET A 1 10.21 -5.89 42.10
C MET A 1 10.56 -5.67 40.65
N ILE A 2 9.99 -6.48 39.82
CA ILE A 2 10.22 -6.35 38.39
C ILE A 2 9.35 -5.19 37.92
N LYS A 3 9.97 -4.06 37.57
CA LYS A 3 9.28 -3.02 36.88
C LYS A 3 8.84 -3.59 35.53
N SER A 4 7.54 -3.77 35.34
CA SER A 4 7.02 -4.05 34.02
C SER A 4 7.46 -2.90 33.12
N GLN A 5 8.40 -3.18 32.22
CA GLN A 5 8.68 -2.24 31.16
C GLN A 5 7.39 -2.08 30.38
N LYS A 6 6.78 -0.89 30.47
CA LYS A 6 5.70 -0.53 29.56
C LYS A 6 6.28 -0.67 28.15
N LYS A 7 5.82 -1.71 27.43
CA LYS A 7 6.09 -1.84 26.00
C LYS A 7 5.40 -0.68 25.32
N SER A 8 6.15 0.36 24.95
CA SER A 8 5.57 1.45 24.16
C SER A 8 5.43 0.98 22.73
N PHE A 9 4.17 0.87 22.31
CA PHE A 9 3.84 0.69 20.91
C PHE A 9 3.65 2.05 20.28
N HIS A 10 4.20 2.23 19.10
CA HIS A 10 3.90 3.38 18.26
C HIS A 10 2.91 2.93 17.21
N THR A 11 1.78 3.62 17.14
CA THR A 11 0.74 3.34 16.15
C THR A 11 0.45 4.60 15.37
N GLY A 12 0.09 4.44 14.10
CA GLY A 12 -0.26 5.56 13.27
C GLY A 12 -0.95 5.11 12.00
N THR A 13 -1.46 6.09 11.28
CA THR A 13 -2.11 5.86 9.99
C THR A 13 -1.47 6.77 8.95
N VAL A 14 -1.41 6.27 7.73
CA VAL A 14 -1.06 7.06 6.55
C VAL A 14 -2.24 7.00 5.61
N LYS A 15 -2.76 8.17 5.19
CA LYS A 15 -3.88 8.23 4.26
C LYS A 15 -3.60 9.29 3.22
N LYS A 16 -3.62 8.89 1.96
CA LYS A 16 -3.44 9.79 0.83
C LYS A 16 -4.53 9.54 -0.19
N THR A 17 -4.98 10.61 -0.82
CA THR A 17 -6.07 10.58 -1.79
C THR A 17 -5.68 11.38 -3.02
N ILE A 18 -6.06 10.89 -4.20
CA ILE A 18 -5.84 11.58 -5.45
C ILE A 18 -7.08 11.44 -6.34
N LYS A 19 -7.36 12.47 -7.12
CA LYS A 19 -8.43 12.44 -8.12
C LYS A 19 -7.81 12.26 -9.49
N ILE A 20 -8.33 11.31 -10.26
CA ILE A 20 -7.82 10.95 -11.59
C ILE A 20 -8.94 11.12 -12.60
N LYS A 21 -8.66 11.86 -13.66
CA LYS A 21 -9.62 12.11 -14.76
C LYS A 21 -9.58 10.95 -15.74
N THR A 22 -10.30 9.89 -15.40
CA THR A 22 -10.42 8.69 -16.23
C THR A 22 -11.61 7.85 -15.75
N SER A 23 -11.87 6.74 -16.41
CA SER A 23 -12.95 5.84 -16.01
C SER A 23 -12.59 4.98 -14.81
N LYS A 24 -13.58 4.60 -14.02
CA LYS A 24 -13.43 3.69 -12.90
C LYS A 24 -12.82 2.35 -13.34
N ASP A 25 -13.21 1.85 -14.51
CA ASP A 25 -12.67 0.59 -15.04
C ASP A 25 -11.18 0.65 -15.32
N LYS A 26 -10.70 1.76 -15.87
CA LYS A 26 -9.26 1.93 -16.12
C LYS A 26 -8.47 1.96 -14.83
N VAL A 27 -8.96 2.68 -13.83
CA VAL A 27 -8.30 2.75 -12.51
C VAL A 27 -8.26 1.37 -11.88
N TRP A 28 -9.42 0.70 -11.82
CA TRP A 28 -9.49 -0.62 -11.20
C TRP A 28 -8.60 -1.65 -11.89
N ARG A 29 -8.62 -1.68 -13.21
CA ARG A 29 -7.76 -2.58 -13.99
C ARG A 29 -6.29 -2.38 -13.65
N LYS A 30 -5.89 -1.14 -13.46
CA LYS A 30 -4.49 -0.82 -13.13
C LYS A 30 -4.13 -1.27 -11.72
N ILE A 31 -4.89 -0.85 -10.71
CA ILE A 31 -4.56 -1.14 -9.31
C ILE A 31 -4.82 -2.60 -8.93
N SER A 32 -5.82 -3.25 -9.53
CA SER A 32 -6.15 -4.64 -9.23
C SER A 32 -5.20 -5.65 -9.85
N ASN A 33 -4.34 -5.22 -10.75
CA ASN A 33 -3.20 -6.02 -11.18
C ASN A 33 -2.12 -5.91 -10.10
N ILE A 34 -2.18 -6.79 -9.12
CA ILE A 34 -1.37 -6.66 -7.90
C ILE A 34 0.12 -6.89 -8.11
N ILE A 35 0.54 -7.42 -9.25
CA ILE A 35 1.96 -7.52 -9.62
C ILE A 35 2.38 -6.44 -10.61
N GLY A 36 1.47 -5.56 -11.02
CA GLY A 36 1.77 -4.45 -11.92
C GLY A 36 2.41 -3.24 -11.21
N LEU A 37 2.88 -3.40 -9.99
CA LEU A 37 3.43 -2.32 -9.18
C LEU A 37 4.62 -1.59 -9.82
N PRO A 38 5.54 -2.28 -10.54
CA PRO A 38 6.64 -1.57 -11.19
C PRO A 38 6.18 -0.52 -12.21
N THR A 39 4.94 -0.62 -12.67
CA THR A 39 4.42 0.31 -13.68
C THR A 39 3.89 1.62 -13.08
N TRP A 40 3.67 1.68 -11.76
CA TRP A 40 3.14 2.90 -11.15
C TRP A 40 3.69 3.24 -9.76
N LEU A 41 4.12 2.26 -8.95
CA LEU A 41 4.81 2.56 -7.70
C LEU A 41 6.22 3.07 -8.01
N ILE A 42 6.70 4.01 -7.17
CA ILE A 42 8.08 4.45 -7.27
C ILE A 42 9.02 3.40 -6.62
N ASP A 43 10.26 3.37 -7.09
CA ASP A 43 11.36 2.56 -6.53
C ASP A 43 11.10 1.06 -6.45
N VAL A 44 10.13 0.54 -7.20
CA VAL A 44 9.86 -0.89 -7.30
C VAL A 44 10.54 -1.45 -8.55
N LYS A 45 11.38 -2.45 -8.34
CA LYS A 45 12.11 -3.12 -9.41
C LYS A 45 11.30 -4.25 -10.05
N LYS A 46 10.68 -5.07 -9.19
CA LYS A 46 10.00 -6.30 -9.62
C LYS A 46 8.92 -6.70 -8.64
N THR A 47 7.85 -7.27 -9.15
CA THR A 47 6.81 -7.90 -8.31
C THR A 47 6.43 -9.24 -8.94
N ILE A 48 6.38 -10.29 -8.12
CA ILE A 48 6.01 -11.63 -8.57
C ILE A 48 4.92 -12.21 -7.66
N TYR A 49 4.16 -13.17 -8.18
CA TYR A 49 3.24 -13.96 -7.37
C TYR A 49 3.99 -15.03 -6.59
N LEU A 50 3.66 -15.19 -5.30
CA LEU A 50 4.05 -16.33 -4.49
C LEU A 50 2.92 -17.35 -4.35
N SER A 51 1.70 -17.01 -4.78
CA SER A 51 0.53 -17.87 -4.75
C SER A 51 0.13 -18.30 -6.15
N LYS A 52 -0.62 -19.42 -6.24
CA LYS A 52 -1.29 -19.80 -7.48
C LYS A 52 -2.45 -18.85 -7.79
N LYS A 53 -3.13 -18.40 -6.73
CA LYS A 53 -4.21 -17.43 -6.84
C LYS A 53 -3.62 -16.08 -7.20
N LYS A 54 -4.14 -15.45 -8.25
CA LYS A 54 -3.62 -14.20 -8.79
C LYS A 54 -4.50 -13.00 -8.47
N ARG A 55 -5.67 -13.23 -7.90
CA ARG A 55 -6.66 -12.18 -7.70
C ARG A 55 -7.53 -12.52 -6.50
N GLY A 56 -7.91 -11.51 -5.71
CA GLY A 56 -8.78 -11.69 -4.56
C GLY A 56 -8.06 -12.17 -3.31
N VAL A 57 -8.84 -12.49 -2.29
CA VAL A 57 -8.33 -12.93 -1.00
C VAL A 57 -7.49 -14.20 -1.15
N GLY A 58 -6.29 -14.20 -0.57
CA GLY A 58 -5.35 -15.31 -0.65
C GLY A 58 -4.29 -15.14 -1.74
N ALA A 59 -4.39 -14.11 -2.59
CA ALA A 59 -3.30 -13.78 -3.50
C ALA A 59 -2.11 -13.21 -2.71
N ILE A 60 -0.90 -13.66 -3.04
CA ILE A 60 0.34 -13.29 -2.35
C ILE A 60 1.32 -12.78 -3.38
N ARG A 61 1.97 -11.66 -3.06
CA ARG A 61 3.00 -11.07 -3.92
C ARG A 61 4.30 -10.81 -3.14
N LEU A 62 5.41 -10.88 -3.85
CA LEU A 62 6.71 -10.46 -3.35
C LEU A 62 7.13 -9.22 -4.15
N ILE A 63 7.38 -8.13 -3.44
CA ILE A 63 7.81 -6.87 -4.04
C ILE A 63 9.31 -6.72 -3.79
N THR A 64 10.08 -6.54 -4.86
CA THR A 64 11.51 -6.23 -4.77
C THR A 64 11.69 -4.76 -5.14
N PHE A 65 12.27 -3.98 -4.22
CA PHE A 65 12.56 -2.57 -4.42
C PHE A 65 13.93 -2.39 -5.07
N THR A 66 14.20 -1.20 -5.59
CA THR A 66 15.45 -0.90 -6.30
C THR A 66 16.68 -1.00 -5.41
N ASP A 67 16.53 -0.85 -4.09
CA ASP A 67 17.61 -1.04 -3.12
C ASP A 67 17.83 -2.51 -2.74
N GLY A 68 17.05 -3.43 -3.31
CA GLY A 68 17.12 -4.87 -3.04
C GLY A 68 16.25 -5.34 -1.90
N ASN A 69 15.60 -4.43 -1.15
CA ASN A 69 14.68 -4.83 -0.09
C ASN A 69 13.45 -5.53 -0.66
N GLU A 70 12.98 -6.56 0.05
CA GLU A 70 11.83 -7.35 -0.39
C GLU A 70 10.73 -7.33 0.65
N ILE A 71 9.48 -7.20 0.20
CA ILE A 71 8.30 -7.21 1.07
C ILE A 71 7.32 -8.25 0.55
N GLU A 72 6.88 -9.14 1.45
CA GLU A 72 5.83 -10.11 1.15
C GLU A 72 4.48 -9.56 1.62
N GLU A 73 3.49 -9.57 0.73
CA GLU A 73 2.16 -9.04 1.02
C GLU A 73 1.07 -10.03 0.63
N HIS A 74 0.05 -10.12 1.49
CA HIS A 74 -1.10 -11.01 1.31
C HIS A 74 -2.37 -10.20 1.20
N VAL A 75 -3.19 -10.47 0.19
CA VAL A 75 -4.52 -9.87 0.08
C VAL A 75 -5.46 -10.55 1.06
N VAL A 76 -6.08 -9.77 1.93
CA VAL A 76 -6.95 -10.27 3.01
C VAL A 76 -8.40 -9.85 2.88
N ALA A 77 -8.70 -8.86 2.00
CA ALA A 77 -10.07 -8.45 1.69
C ALA A 77 -10.10 -7.95 0.24
N TRP A 78 -11.21 -8.15 -0.43
CA TRP A 78 -11.34 -7.78 -1.83
C TRP A 78 -12.81 -7.57 -2.18
N LYS A 79 -13.11 -6.40 -2.71
CA LYS A 79 -14.42 -6.12 -3.31
C LYS A 79 -14.18 -5.56 -4.70
N ASP A 80 -14.56 -6.32 -5.72
CA ASP A 80 -14.26 -5.99 -7.10
C ASP A 80 -14.76 -4.59 -7.46
N ARG A 81 -13.88 -3.79 -8.10
CA ARG A 81 -14.15 -2.42 -8.53
C ARG A 81 -14.37 -1.41 -7.41
N GLU A 82 -14.07 -1.77 -6.14
CA GLU A 82 -14.20 -0.88 -5.01
C GLU A 82 -12.94 -0.78 -4.17
N TYR A 83 -12.37 -1.91 -3.73
CA TYR A 83 -11.16 -1.87 -2.91
C TYR A 83 -10.52 -3.25 -2.80
N PHE A 84 -9.25 -3.26 -2.38
CA PHE A 84 -8.66 -4.43 -1.75
C PHE A 84 -7.78 -4.02 -0.58
N THR A 85 -7.66 -4.94 0.38
CA THR A 85 -6.86 -4.78 1.59
C THR A 85 -5.79 -5.85 1.63
N TYR A 86 -4.58 -5.46 2.01
CA TYR A 86 -3.46 -6.38 2.12
C TYR A 86 -2.67 -6.12 3.39
N ILE A 87 -1.97 -7.15 3.84
CA ILE A 87 -1.04 -7.08 4.97
C ILE A 87 0.36 -7.40 4.50
N ALA A 88 1.37 -6.78 5.12
CA ALA A 88 2.76 -7.17 4.95
C ALA A 88 3.10 -8.20 6.01
N THR A 89 3.60 -9.36 5.59
CA THR A 89 3.97 -10.45 6.49
C THR A 89 5.46 -10.50 6.77
N GLU A 90 6.28 -10.00 5.83
CA GLU A 90 7.73 -9.94 5.95
C GLU A 90 8.28 -8.73 5.23
N GLY A 91 9.45 -8.28 5.65
CA GLY A 91 10.27 -7.29 4.96
C GLY A 91 10.16 -5.87 5.48
N LEU A 92 9.17 -5.56 6.31
CA LEU A 92 9.05 -4.25 6.94
C LEU A 92 9.53 -4.31 8.40
N PRO A 93 10.18 -3.24 8.89
CA PRO A 93 10.62 -3.17 10.29
C PRO A 93 9.45 -2.83 11.20
N LEU A 94 8.33 -3.49 11.03
CA LEU A 94 7.08 -3.20 11.69
C LEU A 94 6.50 -4.46 12.32
N ARG A 95 5.75 -4.27 13.38
CA ARG A 95 4.97 -5.34 13.99
C ARG A 95 3.71 -5.64 13.19
N ALA A 96 3.09 -4.60 12.65
CA ALA A 96 1.89 -4.74 11.82
C ALA A 96 1.84 -3.66 10.76
N TYR A 97 1.37 -4.05 9.58
CA TYR A 97 1.07 -3.17 8.48
C TYR A 97 -0.11 -3.73 7.72
N VAL A 98 -1.20 -2.98 7.68
CA VAL A 98 -2.37 -3.31 6.88
C VAL A 98 -2.76 -2.08 6.08
N ALA A 99 -2.99 -2.27 4.79
CA ALA A 99 -3.30 -1.17 3.88
C ALA A 99 -4.50 -1.51 3.00
N THR A 100 -5.27 -0.49 2.69
CA THR A 100 -6.39 -0.58 1.76
C THR A 100 -6.22 0.46 0.68
N ILE A 101 -6.36 0.04 -0.56
CA ILE A 101 -6.50 0.94 -1.69
C ILE A 101 -7.94 0.82 -2.20
N SER A 102 -8.63 1.96 -2.26
CA SER A 102 -10.04 2.03 -2.62
C SER A 102 -10.27 3.07 -3.70
N ILE A 103 -11.32 2.87 -4.48
CA ILE A 103 -11.69 3.81 -5.52
C ILE A 103 -13.15 4.18 -5.38
N ARG A 104 -13.46 5.43 -5.71
CA ARG A 104 -14.83 5.94 -5.73
C ARG A 104 -15.02 6.85 -6.93
N GLU A 105 -16.04 6.57 -7.71
CA GLU A 105 -16.43 7.45 -8.80
C GLU A 105 -17.08 8.73 -8.23
N LYS A 106 -16.51 9.89 -8.57
CA LYS A 106 -17.01 11.19 -8.10
C LYS A 106 -17.95 11.80 -9.12
N SER A 107 -17.69 11.57 -10.40
CA SER A 107 -18.51 12.00 -11.52
C SER A 107 -18.07 11.19 -12.73
N ASN A 108 -18.73 11.40 -13.88
CA ASN A 108 -18.33 10.75 -15.12
C ASN A 108 -16.86 11.09 -15.42
N LYS A 109 -16.03 10.07 -15.56
CA LYS A 109 -14.58 10.18 -15.80
C LYS A 109 -13.81 10.97 -14.74
N LEU A 110 -14.26 10.90 -13.49
CA LEU A 110 -13.48 11.41 -12.36
C LEU A 110 -13.54 10.39 -11.23
N VAL A 111 -12.41 9.82 -10.89
CA VAL A 111 -12.27 8.76 -9.86
C VAL A 111 -11.37 9.26 -8.75
N GLU A 112 -11.80 9.05 -7.52
CA GLU A 112 -10.98 9.30 -6.33
C GLU A 112 -10.35 7.99 -5.89
N VAL A 113 -9.03 7.97 -5.76
CA VAL A 113 -8.26 6.83 -5.26
C VAL A 113 -7.75 7.19 -3.88
N THR A 114 -8.03 6.35 -2.89
CA THR A 114 -7.55 6.52 -1.53
C THR A 114 -6.67 5.33 -1.16
N TRP A 115 -5.48 5.61 -0.66
CA TRP A 115 -4.56 4.61 -0.14
C TRP A 115 -4.32 4.91 1.32
N GLN A 116 -4.72 3.99 2.18
CA GLN A 116 -4.59 4.20 3.61
C GLN A 116 -4.04 2.96 4.30
N SER A 117 -3.29 3.17 5.36
CA SER A 117 -2.69 2.08 6.10
C SER A 117 -2.70 2.35 7.61
N TYR A 118 -2.76 1.27 8.36
CA TYR A 118 -2.48 1.23 9.78
C TYR A 118 -1.08 0.66 9.96
N ILE A 119 -0.29 1.32 10.80
CA ILE A 119 1.11 0.98 11.01
C ILE A 119 1.37 0.86 12.51
N ASN A 120 2.05 -0.19 12.90
CA ASN A 120 2.39 -0.45 14.30
C ASN A 120 3.85 -0.86 14.38
N SER A 121 4.59 -0.20 15.26
CA SER A 121 5.98 -0.55 15.52
C SER A 121 6.22 -0.66 17.02
N LYS A 122 7.05 -1.62 17.40
CA LYS A 122 7.46 -1.86 18.77
C LYS A 122 8.94 -1.53 19.00
N LYS A 123 9.73 -1.55 17.92
CA LYS A 123 11.19 -1.43 18.00
C LYS A 123 11.70 -0.03 17.69
N MET A 124 10.89 0.81 17.09
CA MET A 124 11.30 2.17 16.73
C MET A 124 11.14 3.11 17.92
N SER A 125 12.02 4.09 18.03
CA SER A 125 11.78 5.25 18.89
C SER A 125 10.64 6.07 18.31
N GLU A 126 10.07 6.98 19.10
CA GLU A 126 9.04 7.89 18.62
C GLU A 126 9.51 8.69 17.41
N LYS A 127 10.73 9.22 17.47
CA LYS A 127 11.32 9.99 16.37
C LYS A 127 11.45 9.14 15.10
N GLN A 128 12.01 7.93 15.22
CA GLN A 128 12.14 7.01 14.09
C GLN A 128 10.77 6.65 13.49
N PHE A 129 9.77 6.45 14.33
CA PHE A 129 8.43 6.12 13.89
C PHE A 129 7.79 7.28 13.11
N MET A 130 7.93 8.51 13.62
CA MET A 130 7.42 9.70 12.93
C MET A 130 8.10 9.90 11.58
N GLU A 131 9.41 9.68 11.51
CA GLU A 131 10.17 9.73 10.25
C GLU A 131 9.69 8.65 9.27
N PHE A 132 9.39 7.46 9.79
CA PHE A 132 8.88 6.36 8.97
C PHE A 132 7.48 6.70 8.41
N LEU A 133 6.58 7.26 9.22
CA LEU A 133 5.27 7.70 8.75
C LEU A 133 5.40 8.76 7.65
N ALA A 134 6.30 9.72 7.83
CA ALA A 134 6.54 10.76 6.83
C ALA A 134 7.07 10.17 5.52
N PHE A 135 7.99 9.21 5.61
CA PHE A 135 8.51 8.49 4.46
C PHE A 135 7.40 7.74 3.71
N MET A 136 6.55 7.01 4.45
CA MET A 136 5.44 6.27 3.84
C MET A 136 4.44 7.21 3.17
N GLY A 137 4.15 8.35 3.80
CA GLY A 137 3.26 9.36 3.21
C GLY A 137 3.81 9.90 1.89
N SER A 138 5.10 10.23 1.85
CA SER A 138 5.76 10.71 0.62
C SER A 138 5.77 9.63 -0.46
N PHE A 139 6.01 8.38 -0.09
CA PHE A 139 5.98 7.25 -1.01
C PHE A 139 4.57 7.07 -1.62
N TYR A 140 3.53 7.15 -0.80
CA TYR A 140 2.15 7.07 -1.29
C TYR A 140 1.82 8.23 -2.23
N ASP A 141 2.18 9.45 -1.84
CA ASP A 141 1.90 10.64 -2.66
C ASP A 141 2.58 10.55 -4.03
N ALA A 142 3.86 10.21 -4.06
CA ALA A 142 4.61 10.11 -5.31
C ALA A 142 4.09 8.99 -6.21
N SER A 143 3.74 7.85 -5.63
CA SER A 143 3.20 6.72 -6.39
C SER A 143 1.81 7.02 -6.94
N LEU A 144 0.93 7.65 -6.14
CA LEU A 144 -0.40 8.05 -6.61
C LEU A 144 -0.31 9.11 -7.70
N GLU A 145 0.61 10.06 -7.58
CA GLU A 145 0.83 11.07 -8.63
C GLU A 145 1.28 10.40 -9.93
N ASN A 146 2.17 9.43 -9.85
CA ASN A 146 2.60 8.66 -11.01
C ASN A 146 1.43 7.88 -11.64
N LEU A 147 0.59 7.27 -10.80
CA LEU A 147 -0.62 6.59 -11.27
C LEU A 147 -1.54 7.55 -12.04
N LYS A 148 -1.74 8.76 -11.51
CA LYS A 148 -2.54 9.80 -12.16
C LYS A 148 -1.96 10.15 -13.53
N ILE A 149 -0.67 10.42 -13.61
CA ILE A 149 -0.01 10.78 -14.86
C ILE A 149 -0.21 9.68 -15.92
N ILE A 150 -0.05 8.41 -15.52
CA ILE A 150 -0.20 7.27 -16.43
C ILE A 150 -1.64 7.14 -16.93
N LEU A 151 -2.62 7.29 -16.06
CA LEU A 151 -4.02 7.03 -16.37
C LEU A 151 -4.73 8.21 -17.06
N GLU A 152 -4.18 9.41 -16.97
CA GLU A 152 -4.73 10.60 -17.63
C GLU A 152 -4.19 10.84 -19.05
N LYS A 153 -3.31 9.98 -19.49
CA LYS A 153 -2.79 10.07 -20.87
C LYS A 153 -3.83 9.66 -21.90
#